data_be4eed3014b34fc6686c8befb7b33d35
#
_entry.id   be4eed3014b34fc6686c8befb7b33d35
#
_cell.length_a   1.000
_cell.length_b   1.000
_cell.length_c   1.000
_cell.angle_alpha   90.00
_cell.angle_beta   90.00
_cell.angle_gamma   90.00
#
_symmetry.space_group_name_H-M   'P 1'
#
loop_
_entity.id
_entity.type
_entity.pdbx_description
1 polymer ?
#
loop_
_entity_poly.entity_id
_entity_poly.type
_entity_poly.pdbx_seq_one_letter_code
_entity_poly.pdbx_strand_id
1 'polypeptide(L)'
;MKACIGSSIDLANIDWIYRSKRYYNMSEVEIYSILIPIQHKLSKQEIKNFINTKDIDEFRNVFLRCYYGLKYPRLSAKFIQSDINFETLSRRIVGLIFSSCARKSPYSISSINNYLYRKEIEISNIIRIIESIKYELPKEEILKNR
;
A
#
# COMPACT_ATOMS: atom_id res chain seq x y z
N MET A 1 -12.48 -0.17 14.11
CA MET A 1 -11.79 -1.39 13.66
C MET A 1 -12.13 -1.76 12.21
N LYS A 2 -13.39 -1.95 11.82
CA LYS A 2 -13.79 -2.28 10.41
C LYS A 2 -13.13 -1.37 9.36
N ALA A 3 -13.06 -0.07 9.60
CA ALA A 3 -12.46 0.88 8.66
C ALA A 3 -10.95 0.67 8.46
N CYS A 4 -10.20 0.31 9.49
CA CYS A 4 -8.76 0.06 9.38
C CYS A 4 -8.49 -1.21 8.57
N ILE A 5 -9.12 -2.32 8.95
CA ILE A 5 -8.97 -3.61 8.29
C ILE A 5 -9.46 -3.54 6.83
N GLY A 6 -10.66 -2.97 6.62
CA GLY A 6 -11.19 -2.81 5.26
C GLY A 6 -10.29 -1.98 4.35
N SER A 7 -9.74 -0.88 4.87
CA SER A 7 -8.79 -0.07 4.08
C SER A 7 -7.46 -0.80 3.82
N SER A 8 -7.00 -1.62 4.76
CA SER A 8 -5.80 -2.45 4.54
C SER A 8 -6.04 -3.49 3.45
N ILE A 9 -7.21 -4.11 3.42
CA ILE A 9 -7.60 -5.06 2.37
C ILE A 9 -7.68 -4.37 1.01
N ASP A 10 -8.34 -3.22 0.92
CA ASP A 10 -8.43 -2.46 -0.32
C ASP A 10 -7.03 -2.14 -0.88
N LEU A 11 -6.14 -1.61 -0.03
CA LEU A 11 -4.78 -1.25 -0.43
C LEU A 11 -3.92 -2.48 -0.77
N ALA A 12 -4.10 -3.60 -0.07
CA ALA A 12 -3.46 -4.87 -0.40
C ALA A 12 -3.90 -5.38 -1.78
N ASN A 13 -5.20 -5.29 -2.10
CA ASN A 13 -5.71 -5.66 -3.41
C ASN A 13 -5.09 -4.79 -4.53
N ILE A 14 -5.01 -3.47 -4.34
CA ILE A 14 -4.36 -2.58 -5.31
C ILE A 14 -2.88 -2.94 -5.46
N ASP A 15 -2.17 -3.24 -4.36
CA ASP A 15 -0.75 -3.62 -4.40
C ASP A 15 -0.53 -4.93 -5.15
N TRP A 16 -1.40 -5.92 -4.95
CA TRP A 16 -1.35 -7.18 -5.69
C TRP A 16 -1.60 -6.97 -7.19
N ILE A 17 -2.57 -6.14 -7.58
CA ILE A 17 -2.80 -5.79 -8.98
C ILE A 17 -1.55 -5.12 -9.57
N TYR A 18 -0.97 -4.15 -8.85
CA TYR A 18 0.24 -3.45 -9.29
C TYR A 18 1.40 -4.42 -9.51
N ARG A 19 1.66 -5.30 -8.55
CA ARG A 19 2.75 -6.30 -8.62
C ARG A 19 2.53 -7.33 -9.73
N SER A 20 1.30 -7.84 -9.86
CA SER A 20 0.91 -8.79 -10.89
C SER A 20 1.17 -8.26 -12.29
N LYS A 21 0.89 -6.98 -12.52
CA LYS A 21 1.13 -6.33 -13.80
C LYS A 21 2.61 -6.00 -14.03
N ARG A 22 3.28 -5.47 -13.01
CA ARG A 22 4.65 -4.98 -13.15
C ARG A 22 5.68 -6.10 -13.27
N TYR A 23 5.49 -7.20 -12.55
CA TYR A 23 6.51 -8.23 -12.39
C TYR A 23 6.14 -9.59 -12.97
N TYR A 24 4.85 -9.88 -13.09
CA TYR A 24 4.39 -11.23 -13.44
C TYR A 24 3.62 -11.31 -14.75
N ASN A 25 3.24 -10.20 -15.37
CA ASN A 25 2.43 -10.15 -16.59
C ASN A 25 1.18 -11.07 -16.54
N MET A 26 0.53 -11.14 -15.39
CA MET A 26 -0.63 -12.00 -15.18
C MET A 26 -1.83 -11.53 -15.99
N SER A 27 -2.64 -12.48 -16.45
CA SER A 27 -3.91 -12.20 -17.11
C SER A 27 -4.96 -11.63 -16.14
N GLU A 28 -5.99 -10.96 -16.66
CA GLU A 28 -7.06 -10.40 -15.85
C GLU A 28 -7.73 -11.45 -14.95
N VAL A 29 -7.97 -12.66 -15.50
CA VAL A 29 -8.62 -13.76 -14.78
C VAL A 29 -7.77 -14.24 -13.61
N GLU A 30 -6.46 -14.38 -13.82
CA GLU A 30 -5.51 -14.76 -12.77
C GLU A 30 -5.46 -13.69 -11.67
N ILE A 31 -5.41 -12.39 -12.06
CA ILE A 31 -5.43 -11.30 -11.08
C ILE A 31 -6.70 -11.35 -10.23
N TYR A 32 -7.88 -11.54 -10.85
CA TYR A 32 -9.13 -11.67 -10.10
C TYR A 32 -9.12 -12.84 -9.10
N SER A 33 -8.46 -13.95 -9.43
CA SER A 33 -8.42 -15.14 -8.58
C SER A 33 -7.62 -14.95 -7.28
N ILE A 34 -6.64 -14.03 -7.27
CA ILE A 34 -5.80 -13.76 -6.10
C ILE A 34 -6.33 -12.64 -5.21
N LEU A 35 -7.32 -11.85 -5.69
CA LEU A 35 -7.84 -10.73 -4.91
C LEU A 35 -8.72 -11.20 -3.75
N ILE A 36 -8.61 -10.51 -2.63
CA ILE A 36 -9.51 -10.71 -1.49
C ILE A 36 -10.90 -10.19 -1.89
N PRO A 37 -11.96 -11.01 -1.82
CA PRO A 37 -13.31 -10.64 -2.30
C PRO A 37 -14.06 -9.72 -1.32
N ILE A 38 -13.35 -8.90 -0.56
CA ILE A 38 -13.87 -7.93 0.41
C ILE A 38 -13.51 -6.54 -0.08
N GLN A 39 -14.49 -5.66 -0.11
CA GLN A 39 -14.34 -4.26 -0.52
C GLN A 39 -14.80 -3.34 0.60
N HIS A 40 -14.11 -2.24 0.81
CA HIS A 40 -14.46 -1.25 1.84
C HIS A 40 -14.74 0.14 1.27
N LYS A 41 -13.78 0.75 0.62
CA LYS A 41 -13.87 2.07 -0.02
C LYS A 41 -13.71 2.02 -1.52
N LEU A 42 -13.21 0.92 -2.05
CA LEU A 42 -13.13 0.68 -3.48
C LEU A 42 -14.37 -0.04 -3.97
N SER A 43 -14.92 0.43 -5.06
CA SER A 43 -16.00 -0.25 -5.78
C SER A 43 -15.43 -1.36 -6.68
N LYS A 44 -16.30 -2.30 -7.08
CA LYS A 44 -15.93 -3.33 -8.08
C LYS A 44 -15.45 -2.70 -9.38
N GLN A 45 -16.06 -1.58 -9.78
CA GLN A 45 -15.68 -0.88 -11.00
C GLN A 45 -14.29 -0.26 -10.91
N GLU A 46 -13.91 0.30 -9.75
CA GLU A 46 -12.56 0.83 -9.54
C GLU A 46 -11.52 -0.28 -9.58
N ILE A 47 -11.78 -1.42 -8.95
CA ILE A 47 -10.89 -2.59 -9.03
C ILE A 47 -10.72 -3.04 -10.49
N LYS A 48 -11.82 -3.12 -11.25
CA LYS A 48 -11.78 -3.45 -12.67
C LYS A 48 -10.96 -2.43 -13.47
N ASN A 49 -11.10 -1.14 -13.16
CA ASN A 49 -10.32 -0.09 -13.81
C ASN A 49 -8.81 -0.29 -13.56
N PHE A 50 -8.40 -0.66 -12.32
CA PHE A 50 -7.00 -0.98 -12.03
C PHE A 50 -6.50 -2.20 -12.80
N ILE A 51 -7.33 -3.25 -12.92
CA ILE A 51 -6.97 -4.46 -13.68
C ILE A 51 -6.83 -4.17 -15.18
N ASN A 52 -7.62 -3.27 -15.72
CA ASN A 52 -7.61 -2.95 -17.15
C ASN A 52 -6.53 -1.96 -17.57
N THR A 53 -5.76 -1.37 -16.64
CA THR A 53 -4.66 -0.46 -16.99
C THR A 53 -3.60 -1.19 -17.80
N LYS A 54 -3.07 -0.57 -18.84
CA LYS A 54 -2.00 -1.14 -19.68
C LYS A 54 -0.62 -0.83 -19.15
N ASP A 55 -0.43 0.40 -18.69
CA ASP A 55 0.85 0.95 -18.26
C ASP A 55 0.82 1.42 -16.80
N ILE A 56 2.02 1.59 -16.23
CA ILE A 56 2.21 2.09 -14.87
C ILE A 56 1.67 3.52 -14.72
N ASP A 57 1.78 4.34 -15.75
CA ASP A 57 1.31 5.72 -15.71
C ASP A 57 -0.23 5.79 -15.75
N GLU A 58 -0.86 4.91 -16.49
CA GLU A 58 -2.31 4.74 -16.44
C GLU A 58 -2.76 4.25 -15.05
N PHE A 59 -2.04 3.30 -14.45
CA PHE A 59 -2.29 2.84 -13.09
C PHE A 59 -2.18 3.99 -12.07
N ARG A 60 -1.16 4.84 -12.17
CA ARG A 60 -0.99 6.04 -11.35
C ARG A 60 -2.18 6.99 -11.49
N ASN A 61 -2.64 7.22 -12.72
CA ASN A 61 -3.79 8.09 -12.99
C ASN A 61 -5.09 7.52 -12.40
N VAL A 62 -5.31 6.20 -12.50
CA VAL A 62 -6.46 5.53 -11.87
C VAL A 62 -6.37 5.65 -10.34
N PHE A 63 -5.17 5.47 -9.77
CA PHE A 63 -4.97 5.62 -8.33
C PHE A 63 -5.30 7.03 -7.83
N LEU A 64 -4.92 8.08 -8.56
CA LEU A 64 -5.23 9.46 -8.20
C LEU A 64 -6.72 9.75 -8.11
N ARG A 65 -7.53 9.06 -8.92
CA ARG A 65 -8.98 9.25 -8.97
C ARG A 65 -9.73 8.39 -7.95
N CYS A 66 -9.09 7.36 -7.37
CA CYS A 66 -9.71 6.52 -6.37
C CYS A 66 -9.80 7.22 -5.00
N TYR A 67 -10.60 6.66 -4.10
CA TYR A 67 -10.80 7.19 -2.75
C TYR A 67 -9.48 7.48 -2.01
N TYR A 68 -8.50 6.59 -2.09
CA TYR A 68 -7.23 6.73 -1.37
C TYR A 68 -6.34 7.81 -1.99
N GLY A 69 -6.30 7.92 -3.31
CA GLY A 69 -5.57 8.96 -4.02
C GLY A 69 -6.08 10.35 -3.68
N LEU A 70 -7.40 10.52 -3.68
CA LEU A 70 -8.07 11.78 -3.34
C LEU A 70 -7.90 12.15 -1.86
N LYS A 71 -7.93 11.17 -0.97
CA LYS A 71 -7.83 11.41 0.48
C LYS A 71 -6.41 11.74 0.94
N TYR A 72 -5.39 11.26 0.25
CA TYR A 72 -3.98 11.44 0.60
C TYR A 72 -3.18 12.12 -0.53
N PRO A 73 -3.57 13.34 -0.99
CA PRO A 73 -3.03 13.95 -2.20
C PRO A 73 -1.52 14.20 -2.13
N ARG A 74 -0.98 14.55 -0.94
CA ARG A 74 0.46 14.77 -0.77
C ARG A 74 1.31 13.50 -0.98
N LEU A 75 0.81 12.34 -0.58
CA LEU A 75 1.49 11.07 -0.79
C LEU A 75 1.33 10.60 -2.23
N SER A 76 0.16 10.80 -2.80
CA SER A 76 -0.14 10.46 -4.18
C SER A 76 0.68 11.29 -5.17
N ALA A 77 0.90 12.57 -4.90
CA ALA A 77 1.78 13.44 -5.70
C ALA A 77 3.24 12.93 -5.68
N LYS A 78 3.75 12.48 -4.53
CA LYS A 78 5.08 11.88 -4.45
C LYS A 78 5.22 10.59 -5.26
N PHE A 79 4.17 9.79 -5.34
CA PHE A 79 4.15 8.56 -6.15
C PHE A 79 4.28 8.85 -7.66
N ILE A 80 3.84 10.02 -8.11
CA ILE A 80 3.96 10.43 -9.51
C ILE A 80 5.34 11.02 -9.80
N GLN A 81 5.83 11.86 -8.89
CA GLN A 81 7.06 12.63 -9.09
C GLN A 81 8.35 11.83 -8.82
N SER A 82 8.26 10.76 -8.08
CA SER A 82 9.42 9.94 -7.68
C SER A 82 9.15 8.47 -7.97
N ASP A 83 10.22 7.71 -8.20
CA ASP A 83 10.18 6.24 -8.37
C ASP A 83 9.81 5.49 -7.06
N ILE A 84 8.96 6.10 -6.22
CA ILE A 84 8.47 5.43 -5.02
C ILE A 84 7.60 4.26 -5.46
N ASN A 85 7.95 3.07 -5.00
CA ASN A 85 7.18 1.87 -5.26
C ASN A 85 5.79 1.98 -4.59
N PHE A 86 4.75 1.47 -5.25
CA PHE A 86 3.38 1.50 -4.74
C PHE A 86 3.26 0.84 -3.35
N GLU A 87 4.02 -0.21 -3.08
CA GLU A 87 4.09 -0.85 -1.78
C GLU A 87 4.46 0.13 -0.65
N THR A 88 5.46 0.98 -0.88
CA THR A 88 5.87 2.00 0.10
C THR A 88 4.78 3.05 0.32
N LEU A 89 4.09 3.45 -0.75
CA LEU A 89 2.95 4.37 -0.67
C LEU A 89 1.80 3.75 0.13
N SER A 90 1.37 2.54 -0.21
CA SER A 90 0.26 1.84 0.44
C SER A 90 0.54 1.63 1.93
N ARG A 91 1.75 1.21 2.28
CA ARG A 91 2.21 1.05 3.67
C ARG A 91 2.12 2.37 4.46
N ARG A 92 2.53 3.50 3.88
CA ARG A 92 2.40 4.82 4.52
C ARG A 92 0.94 5.22 4.72
N ILE A 93 0.08 4.99 3.73
CA ILE A 93 -1.36 5.28 3.83
C ILE A 93 -2.00 4.43 4.93
N VAL A 94 -1.72 3.13 4.97
CA VAL A 94 -2.20 2.21 6.02
C VAL A 94 -1.77 2.70 7.40
N GLY A 95 -0.52 3.08 7.57
CA GLY A 95 0.00 3.64 8.83
C GLY A 95 -0.75 4.90 9.29
N LEU A 96 -1.08 5.80 8.38
CA LEU A 96 -1.89 6.98 8.68
C LEU A 96 -3.32 6.62 9.10
N ILE A 97 -3.91 5.61 8.46
CA ILE A 97 -5.25 5.12 8.79
C ILE A 97 -5.27 4.52 10.20
N PHE A 98 -4.32 3.62 10.52
CA PHE A 98 -4.23 3.03 11.86
C PHE A 98 -3.99 4.08 12.93
N SER A 99 -3.08 5.02 12.69
CA SER A 99 -2.82 6.14 13.62
C SER A 99 -4.05 7.03 13.82
N SER A 100 -4.81 7.29 12.76
CA SER A 100 -6.05 8.06 12.85
C SER A 100 -7.13 7.32 13.66
N CYS A 101 -7.28 6.02 13.44
CA CYS A 101 -8.24 5.19 14.20
C CYS A 101 -7.87 5.13 15.68
N ALA A 102 -6.60 4.97 16.01
CA ALA A 102 -6.13 4.95 17.40
C ALA A 102 -6.39 6.28 18.12
N ARG A 103 -6.15 7.43 17.46
CA ARG A 103 -6.45 8.76 18.03
C ARG A 103 -7.93 8.99 18.28
N LYS A 104 -8.80 8.47 17.40
CA LYS A 104 -10.26 8.62 17.56
C LYS A 104 -10.83 7.76 18.70
N SER A 105 -10.18 6.66 19.01
CA SER A 105 -10.64 5.71 20.02
C SER A 105 -9.44 5.15 20.81
N PRO A 106 -8.82 5.95 21.70
CA PRO A 106 -7.55 5.60 22.35
C PRO A 106 -7.65 4.38 23.27
N TYR A 107 -8.81 4.15 23.88
CA TYR A 107 -9.05 3.02 24.79
C TYR A 107 -9.67 1.79 24.10
N SER A 108 -9.57 1.72 22.78
CA SER A 108 -10.09 0.60 21.99
C SER A 108 -8.97 -0.29 21.44
N ILE A 109 -9.37 -1.45 20.94
CA ILE A 109 -8.49 -2.38 20.24
C ILE A 109 -7.74 -1.72 19.05
N SER A 110 -8.24 -0.55 18.56
CA SER A 110 -7.56 0.21 17.49
C SER A 110 -6.18 0.72 17.92
N SER A 111 -6.00 1.04 19.21
CA SER A 111 -4.70 1.45 19.74
C SER A 111 -3.71 0.29 19.76
N ILE A 112 -4.16 -0.89 20.13
CA ILE A 112 -3.35 -2.11 20.11
C ILE A 112 -2.95 -2.46 18.69
N ASN A 113 -3.89 -2.42 17.74
CA ASN A 113 -3.62 -2.69 16.34
C ASN A 113 -2.63 -1.68 15.74
N ASN A 114 -2.75 -0.39 16.08
CA ASN A 114 -1.79 0.62 15.64
C ASN A 114 -0.39 0.36 16.21
N TYR A 115 -0.30 -0.06 17.46
CA TYR A 115 0.97 -0.44 18.08
C TYR A 115 1.60 -1.65 17.37
N LEU A 116 0.83 -2.71 17.15
CA LEU A 116 1.31 -3.92 16.45
C LEU A 116 1.77 -3.59 15.03
N TYR A 117 1.00 -2.81 14.30
CA TYR A 117 1.37 -2.37 12.95
C TYR A 117 2.69 -1.57 12.92
N ARG A 118 2.88 -0.67 13.89
CA ARG A 118 4.15 0.06 14.02
C ARG A 118 5.32 -0.86 14.33
N LYS A 119 5.12 -1.86 15.18
CA LYS A 119 6.16 -2.85 15.48
C LYS A 119 6.48 -3.74 14.28
N GLU A 120 5.51 -4.11 13.49
CA GLU A 120 5.73 -4.84 12.24
C GLU A 120 6.60 -4.02 11.25
N ILE A 121 6.31 -2.73 11.09
CA ILE A 121 7.15 -1.84 10.27
C ILE A 121 8.56 -1.71 10.83
N GLU A 122 8.71 -1.55 12.15
CA GLU A 122 10.01 -1.45 12.81
C GLU A 122 10.85 -2.71 12.55
N ILE A 123 10.26 -3.89 12.74
CA ILE A 123 10.92 -5.18 12.48
C ILE A 123 11.30 -5.30 10.99
N SER A 124 10.38 -4.97 10.08
CA SER A 124 10.65 -4.99 8.64
C SER A 124 11.82 -4.07 8.26
N ASN A 125 11.92 -2.90 8.88
CA ASN A 125 13.01 -1.97 8.63
C ASN A 125 14.35 -2.51 9.19
N ILE A 126 14.34 -3.15 10.35
CA ILE A 126 15.53 -3.79 10.93
C ILE A 126 16.02 -4.92 10.00
N ILE A 127 15.11 -5.78 9.54
CA ILE A 127 15.45 -6.88 8.62
C ILE A 127 16.08 -6.31 7.33
N ARG A 128 15.48 -5.29 6.73
CA ARG A 128 16.03 -4.65 5.52
C ARG A 128 17.44 -4.09 5.75
N ILE A 129 17.67 -3.45 6.90
CA ILE A 129 19.00 -2.90 7.22
C ILE A 129 20.01 -4.04 7.35
N ILE A 130 19.67 -5.13 8.05
CA ILE A 130 20.53 -6.30 8.21
C ILE A 130 20.85 -6.92 6.84
N GLU A 131 19.81 -7.11 5.99
CA GLU A 131 20.00 -7.64 4.64
C GLU A 131 20.89 -6.71 3.79
N SER A 132 20.64 -5.40 3.85
CA SER A 132 21.45 -4.42 3.13
C SER A 132 22.92 -4.44 3.54
N ILE A 133 23.19 -4.60 4.82
CA ILE A 133 24.57 -4.76 5.35
C ILE A 133 25.17 -6.08 4.86
N LYS A 134 24.41 -7.18 4.91
CA LYS A 134 24.84 -8.49 4.44
C LYS A 134 25.22 -8.51 2.95
N TYR A 135 24.50 -7.74 2.14
CA TYR A 135 24.76 -7.61 0.69
C TYR A 135 25.69 -6.45 0.34
N GLU A 136 26.33 -5.82 1.32
CA GLU A 136 27.29 -4.72 1.15
C GLU A 136 26.74 -3.54 0.32
N LEU A 137 25.45 -3.26 0.44
CA LEU A 137 24.81 -2.16 -0.29
C LEU A 137 25.34 -0.80 0.22
N PRO A 138 25.50 0.19 -0.67
CA PRO A 138 25.96 1.52 -0.31
C PRO A 138 24.98 2.20 0.67
N LYS A 139 25.50 2.94 1.65
CA LYS A 139 24.71 3.61 2.70
C LYS A 139 23.56 4.49 2.15
N GLU A 140 23.75 5.07 0.97
CA GLU A 140 22.74 5.91 0.30
C GLU A 140 21.52 5.11 -0.16
N GLU A 141 21.68 3.88 -0.59
CA GLU A 141 20.58 2.99 -0.97
C GLU A 141 19.82 2.48 0.26
N ILE A 142 20.53 2.22 1.35
CA ILE A 142 19.92 1.81 2.63
C ILE A 142 18.99 2.90 3.16
N LEU A 143 19.38 4.17 3.03
CA LEU A 143 18.60 5.32 3.51
C LEU A 143 17.41 5.68 2.60
N LYS A 144 17.50 5.44 1.30
CA LYS A 144 16.40 5.68 0.35
C LYS A 144 15.18 4.79 0.58
N ASN A 145 15.38 3.61 1.11
CA ASN A 145 14.35 2.58 1.33
C ASN A 145 13.68 2.67 2.72
N ARG A 146 13.86 3.77 3.44
CA ARG A 146 13.32 4.00 4.81
C ARG A 146 11.93 4.69 4.83
#